data_e7783209950f555d79993b2179c30e4d
#
_entry.id   e7783209950f555d79993b2179c30e4d
#
_cell.length_a   1.000
_cell.length_b   1.000
_cell.length_c   1.000
_cell.angle_alpha   90.00
_cell.angle_beta   90.00
_cell.angle_gamma   90.00
#
_symmetry.space_group_name_H-M   'P 1'
#
loop_
_entity.id
_entity.type
_entity.pdbx_description
1 polymer ?
#
loop_
_entity_poly.entity_id
_entity_poly.type
_entity_poly.pdbx_seq_one_letter_code
_entity_poly.pdbx_strand_id
1 'polypeptide(L)'
;MSKLTDALCKFQKMNAKARKDGTNPAFKSSYATVDEVIEALQPASELGISYTQVYDYELKESNGVLHKIPFLKTTLYHQDDKDNEHVIESRYPMQVDEQARNKNHDFGSASTYARRYSLVSAFGLGLDDD
;
A
#
# COMPACT_ATOMS: atom_id res chain seq x y z
N MET A 1 -22.38 0.49 11.95
CA MET A 1 -21.24 0.59 11.02
C MET A 1 -20.04 1.19 11.74
N SER A 2 -18.84 0.71 11.43
CA SER A 2 -17.66 1.26 12.09
C SER A 2 -17.37 2.68 11.61
N LYS A 3 -16.67 3.44 12.46
CA LYS A 3 -16.22 4.78 12.09
C LYS A 3 -15.26 4.77 10.92
N LEU A 4 -14.42 3.72 10.86
CA LEU A 4 -13.50 3.55 9.75
C LEU A 4 -14.25 3.38 8.42
N THR A 5 -15.25 2.52 8.39
CA THR A 5 -16.03 2.28 7.17
C THR A 5 -16.74 3.55 6.71
N ASP A 6 -17.33 4.30 7.66
CA ASP A 6 -17.98 5.56 7.32
C ASP A 6 -17.00 6.59 6.76
N ALA A 7 -15.83 6.72 7.40
CA ALA A 7 -14.82 7.66 6.95
C ALA A 7 -14.25 7.25 5.58
N LEU A 8 -14.03 5.97 5.37
CA LEU A 8 -13.53 5.47 4.09
C LEU A 8 -14.53 5.72 2.97
N CYS A 9 -15.82 5.53 3.26
CA CYS A 9 -16.88 5.84 2.31
C CYS A 9 -16.86 7.31 1.92
N LYS A 10 -16.71 8.20 2.90
CA LYS A 10 -16.62 9.64 2.63
C LYS A 10 -15.40 9.97 1.79
N PHE A 11 -14.26 9.36 2.11
CA PHE A 11 -13.04 9.58 1.33
C PHE A 11 -13.22 9.14 -0.13
N GLN A 12 -13.81 7.97 -0.34
CA GLN A 12 -14.00 7.45 -1.70
C GLN A 12 -14.96 8.30 -2.52
N LYS A 13 -15.95 8.91 -1.86
CA LYS A 13 -16.88 9.83 -2.54
C LYS A 13 -16.21 11.12 -3.02
N MET A 14 -15.07 11.48 -2.43
CA MET A 14 -14.30 12.64 -2.89
C MET A 14 -13.63 12.40 -4.24
N ASN A 15 -13.50 11.14 -4.64
CA ASN A 15 -12.89 10.76 -5.91
C ASN A 15 -11.47 11.31 -6.06
N ALA A 16 -10.71 11.29 -4.96
CA ALA A 16 -9.32 11.75 -4.96
C ALA A 16 -8.46 10.87 -5.86
N LYS A 17 -7.47 11.47 -6.50
CA LYS A 17 -6.54 10.75 -7.36
C LYS A 17 -5.11 11.15 -7.05
N ALA A 18 -4.20 10.19 -7.11
CA ALA A 18 -2.79 10.48 -7.02
C ALA A 18 -2.31 11.07 -8.35
N ARG A 19 -1.55 12.16 -8.25
CA ARG A 19 -1.01 12.84 -9.42
C ARG A 19 0.13 12.02 -10.02
N LYS A 20 0.24 12.10 -11.35
CA LYS A 20 1.22 11.31 -12.06
C LYS A 20 2.38 12.21 -12.52
N ASP A 21 3.04 12.81 -11.52
CA ASP A 21 4.16 13.72 -11.77
C ASP A 21 5.51 12.99 -11.78
N GLY A 22 5.55 11.74 -11.31
CA GLY A 22 6.76 10.94 -11.36
C GLY A 22 7.12 10.59 -12.79
N THR A 23 8.39 10.74 -13.14
CA THR A 23 8.86 10.42 -14.48
C THR A 23 10.14 9.59 -14.37
N ASN A 24 10.16 8.46 -15.07
CA ASN A 24 11.36 7.68 -15.21
C ASN A 24 11.98 8.00 -16.57
N PRO A 25 13.11 8.74 -16.63
CA PRO A 25 13.71 9.13 -17.90
C PRO A 25 14.09 7.95 -18.79
N ALA A 26 14.44 6.82 -18.19
CA ALA A 26 14.83 5.62 -18.95
C ALA A 26 13.68 5.04 -19.75
N PHE A 27 12.46 5.15 -19.23
CA PHE A 27 11.27 4.58 -19.88
C PHE A 27 10.36 5.63 -20.50
N LYS A 28 10.67 6.91 -20.33
CA LYS A 28 9.87 8.02 -20.86
C LYS A 28 8.40 7.93 -20.45
N SER A 29 8.12 7.33 -19.31
CA SER A 29 6.76 7.18 -18.80
C SER A 29 6.60 7.97 -17.51
N SER A 30 5.38 8.40 -17.21
CA SER A 30 5.07 9.06 -15.96
C SER A 30 4.20 8.14 -15.09
N TYR A 31 4.35 8.30 -13.78
CA TYR A 31 3.62 7.49 -12.81
C TYR A 31 3.47 8.29 -11.52
N ALA A 32 2.51 7.88 -10.69
CA ALA A 32 2.36 8.46 -9.37
C ALA A 32 3.39 7.83 -8.43
N THR A 33 4.21 8.65 -7.80
CA THR A 33 5.20 8.19 -6.83
C THR A 33 4.52 7.85 -5.51
N VAL A 34 5.25 7.18 -4.60
CA VAL A 34 4.73 6.92 -3.24
C VAL A 34 4.38 8.22 -2.55
N ASP A 35 5.21 9.24 -2.68
CA ASP A 35 4.96 10.54 -2.05
C ASP A 35 3.68 11.19 -2.59
N GLU A 36 3.43 11.08 -3.89
CA GLU A 36 2.22 11.61 -4.49
C GLU A 36 0.98 10.84 -4.08
N VAL A 37 1.11 9.52 -3.88
CA VAL A 37 0.02 8.71 -3.34
C VAL A 37 -0.28 9.15 -1.90
N ILE A 38 0.75 9.31 -1.08
CA ILE A 38 0.58 9.74 0.32
C ILE A 38 -0.06 11.13 0.38
N GLU A 39 0.36 12.05 -0.49
CA GLU A 39 -0.25 13.38 -0.56
C GLU A 39 -1.73 13.30 -0.90
N ALA A 40 -2.11 12.44 -1.85
CA ALA A 40 -3.50 12.26 -2.24
C ALA A 40 -4.36 11.67 -1.12
N LEU A 41 -3.74 11.02 -0.12
CA LEU A 41 -4.46 10.47 1.03
C LEU A 41 -4.68 11.48 2.15
N GLN A 42 -4.18 12.71 2.01
CA GLN A 42 -4.32 13.73 3.05
C GLN A 42 -5.79 13.94 3.50
N PRO A 43 -6.78 13.98 2.59
CA PRO A 43 -8.17 14.10 3.05
C PRO A 43 -8.64 12.94 3.93
N ALA A 44 -8.09 11.75 3.73
CA ALA A 44 -8.42 10.60 4.59
C ALA A 44 -7.95 10.84 6.02
N SER A 45 -6.77 11.44 6.17
CA SER A 45 -6.26 11.82 7.49
C SER A 45 -7.20 12.80 8.19
N GLU A 46 -7.72 13.76 7.46
CA GLU A 46 -8.69 14.73 8.02
C GLU A 46 -9.99 14.05 8.44
N LEU A 47 -10.33 12.92 7.85
CA LEU A 47 -11.49 12.12 8.23
C LEU A 47 -11.20 11.16 9.37
N GLY A 48 -9.99 11.21 9.94
CA GLY A 48 -9.60 10.39 11.08
C GLY A 48 -9.02 9.03 10.73
N ILE A 49 -8.68 8.80 9.46
CA ILE A 49 -8.10 7.52 9.02
C ILE A 49 -6.58 7.61 9.09
N SER A 50 -5.99 6.64 9.78
CA SER A 50 -4.54 6.43 9.77
C SER A 50 -4.23 5.05 9.23
N TYR A 51 -2.97 4.81 8.91
CA TYR A 51 -2.57 3.50 8.41
C TYR A 51 -1.16 3.16 8.85
N THR A 52 -0.87 1.87 8.86
CA THR A 52 0.50 1.37 9.03
C THR A 52 0.82 0.45 7.88
N GLN A 53 2.10 0.41 7.53
CA GLN A 53 2.61 -0.54 6.55
C GLN A 53 3.80 -1.26 7.17
N VAL A 54 3.69 -2.56 7.33
CA VAL A 54 4.68 -3.37 8.04
C VAL A 54 5.09 -4.53 7.14
N TYR A 55 6.39 -4.77 7.02
CA TYR A 55 6.92 -5.92 6.30
C TYR A 55 6.86 -7.13 7.22
N ASP A 56 6.42 -8.25 6.67
CA ASP A 56 6.35 -9.51 7.38
C ASP A 56 6.52 -10.64 6.37
N TYR A 57 6.43 -11.85 6.84
CA TYR A 57 6.51 -13.00 5.95
C TYR A 57 5.63 -14.11 6.50
N GLU A 58 5.18 -14.99 5.62
CA GLU A 58 4.54 -16.22 6.03
C GLU A 58 5.40 -17.42 5.60
N LEU A 59 5.26 -18.50 6.33
CA LEU A 59 5.94 -19.75 5.99
C LEU A 59 4.97 -20.63 5.22
N LYS A 60 5.41 -21.12 4.08
CA LYS A 60 4.61 -22.01 3.26
C LYS A 60 5.41 -23.25 2.94
N GLU A 61 4.83 -24.41 3.19
CA GLU A 61 5.48 -25.68 2.86
C GLU A 61 5.11 -26.12 1.47
N SER A 62 6.13 -26.49 0.70
CA SER A 62 5.95 -27.05 -0.62
C SER A 62 6.99 -28.14 -0.81
N ASN A 63 6.55 -29.38 -1.10
CA ASN A 63 7.42 -30.53 -1.30
C ASN A 63 8.38 -30.75 -0.15
N GLY A 64 7.91 -30.56 1.09
CA GLY A 64 8.72 -30.76 2.29
C GLY A 64 9.70 -29.64 2.60
N VAL A 65 9.68 -28.56 1.83
CA VAL A 65 10.56 -27.40 2.04
C VAL A 65 9.74 -26.20 2.51
N LEU A 66 10.22 -25.54 3.56
CA LEU A 66 9.59 -24.32 4.04
C LEU A 66 10.13 -23.13 3.28
N HIS A 67 9.22 -22.34 2.73
CA HIS A 67 9.55 -21.11 2.02
C HIS A 67 9.05 -19.91 2.80
N LYS A 68 9.87 -18.87 2.87
CA LYS A 68 9.45 -17.56 3.40
C LYS A 68 8.88 -16.75 2.25
N ILE A 69 7.62 -16.35 2.41
CA ILE A 69 6.97 -15.50 1.41
C ILE A 69 6.80 -14.12 2.04
N PRO A 70 7.60 -13.14 1.61
CA PRO A 70 7.47 -11.79 2.17
C PRO A 70 6.23 -11.10 1.65
N PHE A 71 5.65 -10.28 2.50
CA PHE A 71 4.52 -9.45 2.12
C PHE A 71 4.57 -8.12 2.87
N LEU A 72 3.86 -7.16 2.33
CA LEU A 72 3.64 -5.89 3.00
C LEU A 72 2.22 -5.89 3.54
N LYS A 73 2.08 -5.68 4.83
CA LYS A 73 0.77 -5.61 5.48
C LYS A 73 0.39 -4.15 5.68
N THR A 74 -0.71 -3.74 5.08
CA THR A 74 -1.27 -2.41 5.24
C THR A 74 -2.53 -2.52 6.10
N THR A 75 -2.57 -1.77 7.18
CA THR A 75 -3.71 -1.76 8.09
C THR A 75 -4.24 -0.35 8.23
N LEU A 76 -5.54 -0.19 8.06
CA LEU A 76 -6.22 1.08 8.23
C LEU A 76 -6.92 1.12 9.59
N TYR A 77 -6.86 2.27 10.24
CA TYR A 77 -7.45 2.52 11.56
C TYR A 77 -8.27 3.78 11.53
N HIS A 78 -9.21 3.91 12.46
CA HIS A 78 -9.90 5.17 12.69
C HIS A 78 -9.65 5.65 14.10
N GLN A 79 -9.39 6.95 14.25
CA GLN A 79 -9.03 7.56 15.52
C GLN A 79 -10.07 7.37 16.63
N ASP A 80 -11.35 7.22 16.26
CA ASP A 80 -12.45 7.08 17.22
C ASP A 80 -12.88 5.64 17.47
N ASP A 81 -12.28 4.66 16.76
CA ASP A 81 -12.56 3.26 17.01
C ASP A 81 -11.70 2.77 18.17
N LYS A 82 -12.35 2.27 19.22
CA LYS A 82 -11.65 1.82 20.43
C LYS A 82 -10.89 0.54 20.21
N ASP A 83 -9.67 0.51 20.75
CA ASP A 83 -8.86 -0.70 20.84
C ASP A 83 -8.64 -1.40 19.48
N ASN A 84 -8.75 -0.62 18.39
CA ASN A 84 -8.56 -1.14 17.04
C ASN A 84 -9.49 -2.32 16.70
N GLU A 85 -10.71 -2.29 17.26
CA GLU A 85 -11.70 -3.34 17.02
C GLU A 85 -12.12 -3.46 15.56
N HIS A 86 -12.08 -2.34 14.85
CA HIS A 86 -12.51 -2.29 13.46
C HIS A 86 -11.37 -1.77 12.60
N VAL A 87 -10.61 -2.71 12.05
CA VAL A 87 -9.50 -2.39 11.17
C VAL A 87 -9.73 -3.05 9.82
N ILE A 88 -9.11 -2.46 8.80
CA ILE A 88 -9.08 -3.06 7.46
C ILE A 88 -7.63 -3.44 7.20
N GLU A 89 -7.40 -4.72 6.97
CA GLU A 89 -6.06 -5.24 6.72
C GLU A 89 -5.98 -5.81 5.32
N SER A 90 -4.89 -5.49 4.63
CA SER A 90 -4.59 -6.09 3.35
C SER A 90 -3.13 -6.52 3.31
N ARG A 91 -2.84 -7.54 2.51
CA ARG A 91 -1.49 -8.06 2.34
C ARG A 91 -1.12 -8.01 0.87
N TYR A 92 0.04 -7.46 0.60
CA TYR A 92 0.57 -7.38 -0.75
C TYR A 92 1.78 -8.28 -0.85
N PRO A 93 1.72 -9.39 -1.63
CA PRO A 93 2.87 -10.29 -1.76
C PRO A 93 4.01 -9.56 -2.46
N MET A 94 5.20 -9.69 -1.90
CA MET A 94 6.38 -9.08 -2.48
C MET A 94 7.17 -10.14 -3.24
N GLN A 95 7.47 -9.86 -4.49
CA GLN A 95 8.29 -10.75 -5.30
C GLN A 95 9.71 -10.19 -5.33
N VAL A 96 10.65 -11.00 -4.87
CA VAL A 96 12.05 -10.66 -4.88
C VAL A 96 12.76 -11.63 -5.81
N ASP A 97 13.53 -11.10 -6.75
CA ASP A 97 14.30 -11.91 -7.67
C ASP A 97 15.52 -12.50 -6.95
N GLU A 98 15.49 -13.81 -6.72
CA GLU A 98 16.59 -14.50 -6.06
C GLU A 98 17.87 -14.51 -6.87
N GLN A 99 17.77 -14.25 -8.16
CA GLN A 99 18.91 -14.18 -9.08
C GLN A 99 19.46 -12.76 -9.22
N ALA A 100 18.84 -11.78 -8.55
CA ALA A 100 19.29 -10.39 -8.65
C ALA A 100 20.71 -10.23 -8.13
N ARG A 101 21.51 -9.42 -8.83
CA ARG A 101 22.89 -9.13 -8.42
C ARG A 101 22.96 -8.40 -7.09
N ASN A 102 22.03 -7.50 -6.86
CA ASN A 102 21.94 -6.73 -5.63
C ASN A 102 20.58 -6.98 -5.01
N LYS A 103 20.54 -7.90 -4.05
CA LYS A 103 19.28 -8.27 -3.39
C LYS A 103 18.69 -7.14 -2.57
N ASN A 104 19.53 -6.30 -1.97
CA ASN A 104 19.03 -5.15 -1.21
C ASN A 104 18.36 -4.12 -2.13
N HIS A 105 18.94 -3.88 -3.30
CA HIS A 105 18.36 -2.97 -4.29
C HIS A 105 17.04 -3.54 -4.82
N ASP A 106 17.00 -4.82 -5.13
CA ASP A 106 15.80 -5.48 -5.61
C ASP A 106 14.68 -5.42 -4.57
N PHE A 107 15.01 -5.68 -3.30
CA PHE A 107 14.04 -5.56 -2.23
C PHE A 107 13.53 -4.12 -2.09
N GLY A 108 14.41 -3.14 -2.19
CA GLY A 108 14.05 -1.73 -2.13
C GLY A 108 13.04 -1.35 -3.23
N SER A 109 13.28 -1.80 -4.45
CA SER A 109 12.38 -1.55 -5.58
C SER A 109 11.04 -2.23 -5.38
N ALA A 110 11.05 -3.50 -4.95
CA ALA A 110 9.84 -4.26 -4.69
C ALA A 110 9.02 -3.62 -3.56
N SER A 111 9.68 -3.14 -2.51
CA SER A 111 8.99 -2.54 -1.38
C SER A 111 8.36 -1.19 -1.75
N THR A 112 9.02 -0.37 -2.56
CA THR A 112 8.45 0.88 -3.04
C THR A 112 7.18 0.61 -3.86
N TYR A 113 7.23 -0.38 -4.73
CA TYR A 113 6.10 -0.80 -5.53
C TYR A 113 4.95 -1.29 -4.67
N ALA A 114 5.26 -2.15 -3.69
CA ALA A 114 4.27 -2.71 -2.78
C ALA A 114 3.61 -1.62 -1.93
N ARG A 115 4.38 -0.67 -1.42
CA ARG A 115 3.84 0.44 -0.62
C ARG A 115 2.84 1.25 -1.42
N ARG A 116 3.18 1.59 -2.64
CA ARG A 116 2.34 2.40 -3.51
C ARG A 116 1.03 1.69 -3.83
N TYR A 117 1.09 0.48 -4.35
CA TYR A 117 -0.10 -0.24 -4.78
C TYR A 117 -0.96 -0.72 -3.62
N SER A 118 -0.36 -1.03 -2.47
CA SER A 118 -1.14 -1.37 -1.27
C SER A 118 -1.98 -0.20 -0.79
N LEU A 119 -1.44 1.00 -0.79
CA LEU A 119 -2.20 2.19 -0.39
C LEU A 119 -3.32 2.47 -1.38
N VAL A 120 -3.02 2.40 -2.67
CA VAL A 120 -4.02 2.63 -3.71
C VAL A 120 -5.19 1.67 -3.55
N SER A 121 -4.92 0.38 -3.37
CA SER A 121 -5.98 -0.61 -3.27
C SER A 121 -6.72 -0.54 -1.93
N ALA A 122 -6.01 -0.28 -0.83
CA ALA A 122 -6.64 -0.24 0.49
C ALA A 122 -7.62 0.93 0.63
N PHE A 123 -7.29 2.09 0.06
CA PHE A 123 -8.13 3.28 0.13
C PHE A 123 -9.09 3.42 -1.04
N GLY A 124 -8.94 2.65 -2.08
CA GLY A 124 -9.73 2.85 -3.30
C GLY A 124 -9.36 4.15 -4.00
N LEU A 125 -8.09 4.50 -3.97
CA LEU A 125 -7.58 5.74 -4.56
C LEU A 125 -7.44 5.58 -6.06
N GLY A 126 -7.85 6.62 -6.81
CA GLY A 126 -7.61 6.64 -8.25
C GLY A 126 -6.18 7.03 -8.60
N LEU A 127 -5.74 6.59 -9.77
CA LEU A 127 -4.45 6.99 -10.33
C LEU A 127 -4.70 7.69 -11.65
N ASP A 128 -3.98 8.77 -11.89
CA ASP A 128 -4.09 9.50 -13.15
C ASP A 128 -3.55 8.71 -14.35
N ASP A 129 -2.74 7.70 -14.08
CA ASP A 129 -2.12 6.87 -15.13
C ASP A 129 -3.01 5.72 -15.61
N ASP A 130 -4.22 5.61 -15.08
CA ASP A 130 -5.18 4.57 -15.49
C ASP A 130 -5.99 4.97 -16.71
#